data_4e73940a51672a3c32bb0167b0ffc13c
#
_entry.id   4e73940a51672a3c32bb0167b0ffc13c
#
_cell.length_a   1.000
_cell.length_b   1.000
_cell.length_c   1.000
_cell.angle_alpha   90.00
_cell.angle_beta   90.00
_cell.angle_gamma   90.00
#
_symmetry.space_group_name_H-M   'P 1'
#
loop_
_entity.id
_entity.type
_entity.pdbx_description
1 polymer ?
#
loop_
_entity_poly.entity_id
_entity_poly.type
_entity_poly.pdbx_seq_one_letter_code
_entity_poly.pdbx_strand_id
1 'polypeptide(L)'
;MKGVILAGGKGTRLYPLTHATNKHLLPIYDQPMVFYPIQTLLKAGIDEILIVTGGPHAGHFIGVLKNGKELGVKHLEYAYQEGEGGIAAALSLAEDFADGGPITVILGDNTTDADIGPAVKKFKGGATIFLKKVSDPKRYGVPVFDKKNPKKIIAVEEKPEKPRKLKIKPKL
;
A
#
# COMPACT_ATOMS: atom_id res chain seq x y z
N MET A 1 -2.98 2.25 -16.05
CA MET A 1 -2.43 1.65 -14.79
C MET A 1 -3.49 1.79 -13.72
N LYS A 2 -3.81 0.72 -13.01
CA LYS A 2 -4.83 0.70 -11.95
C LYS A 2 -4.18 0.73 -10.58
N GLY A 3 -4.93 1.18 -9.56
CA GLY A 3 -4.46 1.26 -8.18
C GLY A 3 -5.05 0.15 -7.32
N VAL A 4 -4.25 -0.43 -6.43
CA VAL A 4 -4.71 -1.41 -5.44
C VAL A 4 -4.31 -0.94 -4.05
N ILE A 5 -5.27 -0.80 -3.16
CA ILE A 5 -5.03 -0.44 -1.76
C ILE A 5 -5.31 -1.65 -0.88
N LEU A 6 -4.28 -2.12 -0.18
CA LEU A 6 -4.40 -3.23 0.75
C LEU A 6 -4.73 -2.71 2.15
N ALA A 7 -5.97 -2.86 2.57
CA ALA A 7 -6.52 -2.33 3.80
C ALA A 7 -7.04 -3.42 4.74
N GLY A 8 -6.45 -4.61 4.68
CA GLY A 8 -6.73 -5.72 5.57
C GLY A 8 -6.03 -5.62 6.93
N GLY A 9 -6.32 -6.57 7.81
CA GLY A 9 -5.68 -6.72 9.12
C GLY A 9 -6.50 -6.17 10.28
N LYS A 10 -6.36 -6.82 11.43
CA LYS A 10 -7.17 -6.56 12.65
C LYS A 10 -6.80 -5.28 13.40
N GLY A 11 -5.61 -4.71 13.16
CA GLY A 11 -5.18 -3.49 13.87
C GLY A 11 -5.04 -3.64 15.39
N THR A 12 -4.71 -4.81 15.89
CA THR A 12 -4.68 -5.14 17.34
C THR A 12 -3.80 -4.24 18.17
N ARG A 13 -2.75 -3.64 17.59
CA ARG A 13 -1.88 -2.67 18.28
C ARG A 13 -2.57 -1.36 18.61
N LEU A 14 -3.74 -1.11 18.02
CA LEU A 14 -4.54 0.10 18.23
C LEU A 14 -5.78 -0.17 19.10
N TYR A 15 -5.87 -1.36 19.74
CA TYR A 15 -6.93 -1.60 20.70
C TYR A 15 -6.88 -0.57 21.84
N PRO A 16 -8.04 -0.13 22.34
CA PRO A 16 -9.42 -0.58 22.01
C PRO A 16 -10.08 0.09 20.81
N LEU A 17 -9.45 1.06 20.14
CA LEU A 17 -10.06 1.83 19.04
C LEU A 17 -10.55 0.93 17.89
N THR A 18 -9.78 -0.11 17.58
CA THR A 18 -10.09 -1.03 16.47
C THR A 18 -11.04 -2.17 16.84
N HIS A 19 -11.66 -2.14 18.04
CA HIS A 19 -12.81 -2.99 18.33
C HIS A 19 -14.06 -2.56 17.57
N ALA A 20 -14.23 -1.26 17.34
CA ALA A 20 -15.43 -0.69 16.73
C ALA A 20 -15.28 -0.44 15.22
N THR A 21 -14.06 -0.39 14.69
CA THR A 21 -13.81 -0.07 13.27
C THR A 21 -12.47 -0.60 12.79
N ASN A 22 -12.28 -0.62 11.46
CA ASN A 22 -10.99 -0.95 10.87
C ASN A 22 -9.96 0.19 11.10
N LYS A 23 -8.68 -0.16 11.35
CA LYS A 23 -7.64 0.85 11.59
C LYS A 23 -7.50 1.89 10.49
N HIS A 24 -7.73 1.52 9.23
CA HIS A 24 -7.61 2.40 8.09
C HIS A 24 -8.75 3.44 7.97
N LEU A 25 -9.80 3.25 8.77
CA LEU A 25 -10.91 4.20 8.89
C LEU A 25 -10.77 5.12 10.10
N LEU A 26 -9.80 4.87 10.98
CA LEU A 26 -9.46 5.80 12.05
C LEU A 26 -8.94 7.12 11.46
N PRO A 27 -9.30 8.26 12.07
CA PRO A 27 -8.86 9.55 11.56
C PRO A 27 -7.37 9.75 11.80
N ILE A 28 -6.69 10.32 10.81
CA ILE A 28 -5.40 10.97 10.94
C ILE A 28 -5.65 12.45 10.65
N TYR A 29 -5.50 13.28 11.66
CA TYR A 29 -5.83 14.69 11.64
C TYR A 29 -7.32 14.90 11.35
N ASP A 30 -7.72 15.23 10.12
CA ASP A 30 -9.07 15.64 9.72
C ASP A 30 -9.81 14.63 8.82
N GLN A 31 -9.17 13.51 8.47
CA GLN A 31 -9.75 12.55 7.53
C GLN A 31 -9.37 11.10 7.84
N PRO A 32 -10.15 10.10 7.39
CA PRO A 32 -9.81 8.69 7.52
C PRO A 32 -8.46 8.36 6.90
N MET A 33 -7.69 7.49 7.57
CA MET A 33 -6.35 7.09 7.14
C MET A 33 -6.32 6.63 5.67
N VAL A 34 -7.31 5.88 5.21
CA VAL A 34 -7.39 5.34 3.85
C VAL A 34 -7.51 6.44 2.76
N PHE A 35 -7.89 7.66 3.11
CA PHE A 35 -7.97 8.75 2.14
C PHE A 35 -6.58 9.16 1.62
N TYR A 36 -5.54 9.07 2.46
CA TYR A 36 -4.17 9.42 2.06
C TYR A 36 -3.64 8.54 0.91
N PRO A 37 -3.69 7.19 0.97
CA PRO A 37 -3.29 6.37 -0.17
C PRO A 37 -4.18 6.57 -1.40
N ILE A 38 -5.49 6.82 -1.25
CA ILE A 38 -6.37 7.18 -2.37
C ILE A 38 -5.86 8.46 -3.04
N GLN A 39 -5.63 9.53 -2.27
CA GLN A 39 -5.13 10.80 -2.79
C GLN A 39 -3.75 10.66 -3.43
N THR A 40 -2.88 9.80 -2.89
CA THR A 40 -1.56 9.50 -3.48
C THR A 40 -1.70 8.89 -4.88
N LEU A 41 -2.64 7.95 -5.05
CA LEU A 41 -2.92 7.34 -6.36
C LEU A 41 -3.54 8.35 -7.33
N LEU A 42 -4.52 9.14 -6.89
CA LEU A 42 -5.15 10.17 -7.71
C LEU A 42 -4.15 11.24 -8.19
N LYS A 43 -3.26 11.71 -7.32
CA LYS A 43 -2.17 12.63 -7.69
C LYS A 43 -1.22 12.04 -8.74
N ALA A 44 -1.06 10.72 -8.74
CA ALA A 44 -0.29 10.02 -9.76
C ALA A 44 -1.04 9.77 -11.08
N GLY A 45 -2.31 10.20 -11.17
CA GLY A 45 -3.16 10.00 -12.33
C GLY A 45 -3.80 8.61 -12.40
N ILE A 46 -3.96 7.95 -11.23
CA ILE A 46 -4.58 6.63 -11.10
C ILE A 46 -5.93 6.82 -10.42
N ASP A 47 -7.01 6.69 -11.19
CA ASP A 47 -8.39 6.96 -10.76
C ASP A 47 -9.32 5.73 -10.80
N GLU A 48 -8.78 4.57 -11.22
CA GLU A 48 -9.43 3.26 -11.08
C GLU A 48 -8.75 2.51 -9.93
N ILE A 49 -9.47 2.26 -8.84
CA ILE A 49 -8.91 1.79 -7.57
C ILE A 49 -9.69 0.58 -7.05
N LEU A 50 -8.97 -0.45 -6.62
CA LEU A 50 -9.49 -1.57 -5.85
C LEU A 50 -9.07 -1.42 -4.38
N ILE A 51 -10.02 -1.51 -3.46
CA ILE A 51 -9.76 -1.63 -2.03
C ILE A 51 -9.87 -3.11 -1.64
N VAL A 52 -8.77 -3.71 -1.24
CA VAL A 52 -8.78 -5.04 -0.65
C VAL A 52 -8.86 -4.90 0.87
N THR A 53 -9.96 -5.33 1.45
CA THR A 53 -10.22 -5.25 2.89
C THR A 53 -10.59 -6.62 3.45
N GLY A 54 -10.76 -6.75 4.75
CA GLY A 54 -11.15 -8.00 5.40
C GLY A 54 -11.51 -7.78 6.87
N GLY A 55 -11.92 -8.88 7.51
CA GLY A 55 -12.34 -8.86 8.91
C GLY A 55 -13.74 -8.28 9.12
N PRO A 56 -14.19 -8.14 10.39
CA PRO A 56 -15.57 -7.84 10.74
C PRO A 56 -16.04 -6.45 10.32
N HIS A 57 -15.12 -5.53 10.07
CA HIS A 57 -15.42 -4.14 9.74
C HIS A 57 -15.24 -3.81 8.25
N ALA A 58 -15.11 -4.82 7.38
CA ALA A 58 -14.92 -4.59 5.94
C ALA A 58 -16.06 -3.77 5.30
N GLY A 59 -17.31 -3.98 5.71
CA GLY A 59 -18.47 -3.22 5.22
C GLY A 59 -18.43 -1.73 5.55
N HIS A 60 -17.69 -1.30 6.56
CA HIS A 60 -17.55 0.12 6.91
C HIS A 60 -16.84 0.92 5.82
N PHE A 61 -15.96 0.30 5.03
CA PHE A 61 -15.32 0.96 3.88
C PHE A 61 -16.36 1.42 2.86
N ILE A 62 -17.36 0.60 2.58
CA ILE A 62 -18.44 0.96 1.65
C ILE A 62 -19.23 2.16 2.20
N GLY A 63 -19.53 2.18 3.50
CA GLY A 63 -20.20 3.30 4.14
C GLY A 63 -19.43 4.62 4.05
N VAL A 64 -18.10 4.57 4.22
CA VAL A 64 -17.23 5.75 4.22
C VAL A 64 -16.85 6.20 2.81
N LEU A 65 -16.49 5.27 1.92
CA LEU A 65 -15.95 5.59 0.60
C LEU A 65 -17.03 5.60 -0.49
N LYS A 66 -18.16 4.92 -0.25
CA LYS A 66 -19.26 4.76 -1.21
C LYS A 66 -18.72 4.27 -2.58
N ASN A 67 -18.94 5.04 -3.64
CA ASN A 67 -18.39 4.80 -4.98
C ASN A 67 -17.12 5.63 -5.30
N GLY A 68 -16.56 6.30 -4.31
CA GLY A 68 -15.33 7.10 -4.45
C GLY A 68 -15.48 8.43 -5.16
N LYS A 69 -16.65 8.79 -5.70
CA LYS A 69 -16.86 10.01 -6.49
C LYS A 69 -16.55 11.29 -5.71
N GLU A 70 -16.89 11.32 -4.42
CA GLU A 70 -16.62 12.48 -3.56
C GLU A 70 -15.12 12.74 -3.39
N LEU A 71 -14.26 11.71 -3.58
CA LEU A 71 -12.82 11.79 -3.53
C LEU A 71 -12.17 12.01 -4.91
N GLY A 72 -12.96 11.96 -6.00
CA GLY A 72 -12.45 12.06 -7.37
C GLY A 72 -12.03 10.72 -7.99
N VAL A 73 -12.38 9.59 -7.37
CA VAL A 73 -12.16 8.26 -7.94
C VAL A 73 -13.19 8.01 -9.05
N LYS A 74 -12.70 7.63 -10.23
CA LYS A 74 -13.56 7.35 -11.38
C LYS A 74 -14.28 6.01 -11.26
N HIS A 75 -13.53 4.99 -10.78
CA HIS A 75 -14.05 3.64 -10.59
C HIS A 75 -13.44 3.06 -9.31
N LEU A 76 -14.32 2.66 -8.36
CA LEU A 76 -13.92 2.09 -7.07
C LEU A 76 -14.54 0.71 -6.92
N GLU A 77 -13.70 -0.29 -6.73
CA GLU A 77 -14.09 -1.66 -6.43
C GLU A 77 -13.63 -2.08 -5.03
N TYR A 78 -14.27 -3.14 -4.54
CA TYR A 78 -13.94 -3.73 -3.24
C TYR A 78 -13.76 -5.24 -3.39
N ALA A 79 -12.69 -5.76 -2.78
CA ALA A 79 -12.47 -7.20 -2.63
C ALA A 79 -12.34 -7.55 -1.16
N TYR A 80 -12.88 -8.70 -0.78
CA TYR A 80 -12.84 -9.20 0.59
C TYR A 80 -11.78 -10.28 0.74
N GLN A 81 -10.81 -10.07 1.61
CA GLN A 81 -9.81 -11.06 1.98
C GLN A 81 -10.32 -11.87 3.17
N GLU A 82 -10.50 -13.17 2.97
CA GLU A 82 -10.77 -14.11 4.05
C GLU A 82 -9.49 -14.42 4.84
N GLY A 83 -9.61 -14.41 6.16
CA GLY A 83 -8.51 -14.75 7.06
C GLY A 83 -7.34 -13.76 7.02
N GLU A 84 -6.14 -14.27 7.35
CA GLU A 84 -4.90 -13.49 7.50
C GLU A 84 -3.78 -14.03 6.60
N GLY A 85 -4.03 -14.15 5.29
CA GLY A 85 -3.07 -14.67 4.31
C GLY A 85 -1.89 -13.74 3.98
N GLY A 86 -1.82 -12.56 4.60
CA GLY A 86 -0.77 -11.59 4.37
C GLY A 86 -0.92 -10.79 3.07
N ILE A 87 0.12 -9.99 2.75
CA ILE A 87 0.11 -9.05 1.61
C ILE A 87 -0.03 -9.77 0.27
N ALA A 88 0.64 -10.90 0.08
CA ALA A 88 0.61 -11.64 -1.19
C ALA A 88 -0.80 -12.21 -1.47
N ALA A 89 -1.44 -12.81 -0.46
CA ALA A 89 -2.80 -13.31 -0.58
C ALA A 89 -3.83 -12.19 -0.79
N ALA A 90 -3.63 -11.02 -0.16
CA ALA A 90 -4.47 -9.85 -0.44
C ALA A 90 -4.29 -9.35 -1.87
N LEU A 91 -3.06 -9.34 -2.37
CA LEU A 91 -2.76 -8.88 -3.72
C LEU A 91 -3.29 -9.82 -4.80
N SER A 92 -3.35 -11.14 -4.56
CA SER A 92 -3.92 -12.09 -5.54
C SER A 92 -5.39 -11.82 -5.85
N LEU A 93 -6.14 -11.22 -4.92
CA LEU A 93 -7.53 -10.80 -5.16
C LEU A 93 -7.67 -9.65 -6.17
N ALA A 94 -6.56 -9.04 -6.57
CA ALA A 94 -6.56 -7.98 -7.56
C ALA A 94 -6.27 -8.49 -8.99
N GLU A 95 -6.19 -9.81 -9.23
CA GLU A 95 -5.81 -10.38 -10.52
C GLU A 95 -6.81 -9.99 -11.61
N ASP A 96 -8.09 -10.24 -11.39
CA ASP A 96 -9.15 -9.89 -12.35
C ASP A 96 -9.24 -8.36 -12.56
N PHE A 97 -9.15 -7.60 -11.46
CA PHE A 97 -9.14 -6.13 -11.54
C PHE A 97 -7.95 -5.62 -12.36
N ALA A 98 -6.77 -6.22 -12.21
CA ALA A 98 -5.56 -5.83 -12.95
C ALA A 98 -5.69 -6.07 -14.47
N ASP A 99 -6.44 -7.10 -14.87
CA ASP A 99 -6.70 -7.48 -16.27
C ASP A 99 -5.40 -7.58 -17.08
N GLY A 100 -4.39 -8.24 -16.51
CA GLY A 100 -3.06 -8.40 -17.11
C GLY A 100 -2.25 -7.11 -17.25
N GLY A 101 -2.80 -5.97 -16.84
CA GLY A 101 -2.15 -4.66 -16.92
C GLY A 101 -1.25 -4.33 -15.72
N PRO A 102 -0.47 -3.26 -15.80
CA PRO A 102 0.35 -2.79 -14.69
C PRO A 102 -0.53 -2.19 -13.58
N ILE A 103 -0.15 -2.48 -12.34
CA ILE A 103 -0.82 -1.95 -11.14
C ILE A 103 0.15 -1.18 -10.25
N THR A 104 -0.38 -0.23 -9.49
CA THR A 104 0.31 0.41 -8.37
C THR A 104 -0.32 -0.07 -7.07
N VAL A 105 0.48 -0.70 -6.21
CA VAL A 105 0.02 -1.23 -4.92
C VAL A 105 0.48 -0.31 -3.80
N ILE A 106 -0.42 0.05 -2.89
CA ILE A 106 -0.13 0.85 -1.70
C ILE A 106 -0.84 0.23 -0.49
N LEU A 107 -0.19 0.23 0.67
CA LEU A 107 -0.85 -0.22 1.89
C LEU A 107 -1.77 0.89 2.43
N GLY A 108 -2.92 0.51 2.95
CA GLY A 108 -3.94 1.45 3.42
C GLY A 108 -3.52 2.32 4.62
N ASP A 109 -2.41 1.96 5.29
CA ASP A 109 -1.78 2.72 6.36
C ASP A 109 -0.53 3.52 5.92
N ASN A 110 -0.23 3.56 4.64
CA ASN A 110 0.86 4.37 4.11
C ASN A 110 0.38 5.81 3.88
N THR A 111 0.65 6.65 4.85
CA THR A 111 0.45 8.09 4.73
C THR A 111 1.74 8.75 4.24
N THR A 112 1.71 9.37 3.08
CA THR A 112 2.89 10.00 2.48
C THR A 112 2.50 11.25 1.70
N ASP A 113 3.39 12.21 1.68
CA ASP A 113 3.37 13.40 0.83
C ASP A 113 4.19 13.22 -0.47
N ALA A 114 4.81 12.06 -0.64
CA ALA A 114 5.64 11.78 -1.80
C ALA A 114 4.83 11.74 -3.10
N ASP A 115 5.31 12.45 -4.12
CA ASP A 115 4.79 12.35 -5.47
C ASP A 115 5.35 11.11 -6.18
N ILE A 116 4.50 10.11 -6.35
CA ILE A 116 4.84 8.87 -7.08
C ILE A 116 4.59 8.97 -8.59
N GLY A 117 3.92 10.03 -9.07
CA GLY A 117 3.54 10.22 -10.46
C GLY A 117 4.69 10.11 -11.46
N PRO A 118 5.88 10.70 -11.23
CA PRO A 118 7.03 10.53 -12.11
C PRO A 118 7.52 9.08 -12.25
N ALA A 119 7.43 8.28 -11.18
CA ALA A 119 7.80 6.86 -11.22
C ALA A 119 6.76 6.03 -11.97
N VAL A 120 5.48 6.30 -11.74
CA VAL A 120 4.34 5.70 -12.46
C VAL A 120 4.45 5.94 -13.96
N LYS A 121 4.70 7.19 -14.38
CA LYS A 121 4.86 7.56 -15.81
C LYS A 121 6.08 6.92 -16.47
N LYS A 122 7.15 6.66 -15.72
CA LYS A 122 8.38 6.03 -16.23
C LYS A 122 8.36 4.51 -16.20
N PHE A 123 7.36 3.90 -15.59
CA PHE A 123 7.26 2.45 -15.48
C PHE A 123 7.05 1.81 -16.86
N LYS A 124 7.93 0.87 -17.22
CA LYS A 124 7.89 0.14 -18.51
C LYS A 124 7.78 -1.37 -18.34
N GLY A 125 7.64 -1.84 -17.12
CA GLY A 125 7.56 -3.28 -16.80
C GLY A 125 8.50 -3.70 -15.68
N GLY A 126 8.39 -4.96 -15.27
CA GLY A 126 9.06 -5.49 -14.09
C GLY A 126 8.42 -5.01 -12.79
N ALA A 127 9.21 -4.67 -11.78
CA ALA A 127 8.71 -4.16 -10.51
C ALA A 127 9.51 -2.93 -10.05
N THR A 128 8.81 -1.92 -9.55
CA THR A 128 9.39 -0.74 -8.89
C THR A 128 8.94 -0.72 -7.44
N ILE A 129 9.87 -0.54 -6.51
CA ILE A 129 9.54 -0.35 -5.09
C ILE A 129 10.06 0.99 -4.60
N PHE A 130 9.31 1.60 -3.68
CA PHE A 130 9.69 2.84 -3.02
C PHE A 130 10.35 2.52 -1.69
N LEU A 131 11.52 3.11 -1.46
CA LEU A 131 12.32 2.87 -0.27
C LEU A 131 12.46 4.16 0.53
N LYS A 132 12.28 4.06 1.84
CA LYS A 132 12.53 5.15 2.78
C LYS A 132 13.63 4.76 3.76
N LYS A 133 14.58 5.68 4.00
CA LYS A 133 15.56 5.49 5.06
C LYS A 133 14.88 5.65 6.41
N VAL A 134 15.06 4.65 7.28
CA VAL A 134 14.52 4.64 8.64
C VAL A 134 15.63 4.48 9.65
N SER A 135 15.40 4.95 10.89
CA SER A 135 16.37 4.83 11.99
C SER A 135 16.48 3.40 12.51
N ASP A 136 15.35 2.67 12.57
CA ASP A 136 15.28 1.29 13.01
C ASP A 136 14.73 0.37 11.92
N PRO A 137 15.60 -0.17 11.04
CA PRO A 137 15.18 -1.04 9.94
C PRO A 137 14.72 -2.44 10.37
N LYS A 138 14.98 -2.87 11.61
CA LYS A 138 14.57 -4.19 12.12
C LYS A 138 13.06 -4.40 12.15
N ARG A 139 12.29 -3.36 12.02
CA ARG A 139 10.82 -3.39 12.03
C ARG A 139 10.18 -3.52 10.66
N TYR A 140 11.00 -3.52 9.60
CA TYR A 140 10.56 -3.40 8.20
C TYR A 140 11.20 -4.46 7.31
N GLY A 141 10.67 -4.61 6.11
CA GLY A 141 11.35 -5.31 5.04
C GLY A 141 12.58 -4.52 4.59
N VAL A 142 13.74 -5.15 4.61
CA VAL A 142 15.01 -4.51 4.24
C VAL A 142 15.49 -5.08 2.89
N PRO A 143 15.66 -4.23 1.86
CA PRO A 143 16.11 -4.71 0.56
C PRO A 143 17.57 -5.21 0.60
N VAL A 144 17.82 -6.29 -0.10
CA VAL A 144 19.16 -6.83 -0.35
C VAL A 144 19.54 -6.49 -1.78
N PHE A 145 20.65 -5.78 -1.94
CA PHE A 145 21.15 -5.37 -3.24
C PHE A 145 22.21 -6.33 -3.77
N ASP A 146 22.24 -6.49 -5.08
CA ASP A 146 23.30 -7.23 -5.77
C ASP A 146 24.68 -6.58 -5.50
N LYS A 147 25.69 -7.44 -5.21
CA LYS A 147 27.05 -6.95 -4.93
C LYS A 147 27.72 -6.30 -6.14
N LYS A 148 27.40 -6.79 -7.35
CA LYS A 148 27.97 -6.30 -8.62
C LYS A 148 27.17 -5.13 -9.19
N ASN A 149 25.85 -5.09 -8.91
CA ASN A 149 24.97 -4.01 -9.36
C ASN A 149 24.16 -3.45 -8.17
N PRO A 150 24.67 -2.42 -7.47
CA PRO A 150 24.01 -1.84 -6.30
C PRO A 150 22.65 -1.20 -6.56
N LYS A 151 22.20 -1.12 -7.81
CA LYS A 151 20.86 -0.64 -8.17
C LYS A 151 19.85 -1.78 -8.30
N LYS A 152 20.31 -3.02 -8.31
CA LYS A 152 19.46 -4.21 -8.46
C LYS A 152 19.14 -4.80 -7.10
N ILE A 153 17.86 -4.88 -6.77
CA ILE A 153 17.38 -5.60 -5.59
C ILE A 153 17.25 -7.07 -5.97
N ILE A 154 17.79 -7.95 -5.14
CA ILE A 154 17.79 -9.41 -5.34
C ILE A 154 16.95 -10.15 -4.32
N ALA A 155 16.64 -9.51 -3.19
CA ALA A 155 15.78 -10.04 -2.15
C ALA A 155 15.26 -8.93 -1.24
N VAL A 156 14.29 -9.25 -0.39
CA VAL A 156 13.86 -8.45 0.76
C VAL A 156 13.91 -9.34 1.99
N GLU A 157 14.65 -8.92 3.01
CA GLU A 157 14.72 -9.59 4.31
C GLU A 157 13.67 -8.97 5.24
N GLU A 158 12.67 -9.74 5.64
CA GLU A 158 11.61 -9.26 6.53
C GLU A 158 12.11 -9.21 7.98
N LYS A 159 12.07 -8.03 8.58
CA LYS A 159 12.43 -7.74 9.99
C LYS A 159 13.75 -8.39 10.43
N PRO A 160 14.87 -8.16 9.72
CA PRO A 160 16.12 -8.84 10.02
C PRO A 160 16.68 -8.38 11.39
N GLU A 161 17.17 -9.31 12.20
CA GLU A 161 17.83 -8.98 13.48
C GLU A 161 19.09 -8.12 13.28
N LYS A 162 19.84 -8.40 12.20
CA LYS A 162 21.05 -7.68 11.82
C LYS A 162 20.93 -7.12 10.40
N PRO A 163 20.23 -6.00 10.21
CA PRO A 163 20.04 -5.42 8.89
C PRO A 163 21.37 -5.02 8.27
N ARG A 164 21.55 -5.34 6.99
CA ARG A 164 22.75 -4.96 6.24
C ARG A 164 22.77 -3.45 6.05
N LYS A 165 23.91 -2.80 6.33
CA LYS A 165 24.07 -1.35 6.12
C LYS A 165 23.97 -1.06 4.62
N LEU A 166 22.99 -0.25 4.24
CA LEU A 166 22.85 0.28 2.89
C LEU A 166 24.01 1.24 2.59
N LYS A 167 24.87 0.90 1.60
CA LYS A 167 25.92 1.80 1.09
C LYS A 167 25.39 2.78 0.02
N ILE A 168 24.08 2.81 -0.24
CA ILE A 168 23.49 3.67 -1.27
C ILE A 168 23.08 4.98 -0.64
N LYS A 169 23.66 6.09 -1.14
CA LYS A 169 23.09 7.43 -0.89
C LYS A 169 21.81 7.54 -1.69
N PRO A 170 20.63 7.74 -1.09
CA PRO A 170 19.43 8.06 -1.86
C PRO A 170 19.72 9.36 -2.63
N LYS A 171 19.52 9.35 -3.94
CA LYS A 171 19.38 10.61 -4.66
C LYS A 171 18.01 11.16 -4.28
N LEU A 172 18.00 12.27 -3.57
CA LEU A 172 16.85 13.15 -3.41
C LEU A 172 16.39 13.65 -4.78
#